data_f7a51c1321eaa0f4581c74e334e4191c
#
_entry.id   f7a51c1321eaa0f4581c74e334e4191c
#
_cell.length_a   1.000
_cell.length_b   1.000
_cell.length_c   1.000
_cell.angle_alpha   90.00
_cell.angle_beta   90.00
_cell.angle_gamma   90.00
#
_symmetry.space_group_name_H-M   'P 1'
#
loop_
_entity.id
_entity.type
_entity.pdbx_description
1 polymer ?
#
loop_
_entity_poly.entity_id
_entity_poly.type
_entity_poly.pdbx_seq_one_letter_code
_entity_poly.pdbx_strand_id
1 'polypeptide(L)'
;MRTIIIGCGRMGAGLAQTLSRQGHAVTVVDKDPASLERLGPSFKGKAIEGVGFDREVLLAAGVEKVDGLAALTDSDEVNIVVARLASQIFRVPRVVVRLHDPRKADIYRRLGLQTVAPITWGIRQVADLLSYSPLDTILSLGSGESNVVAIEIPLLLVGRTAKELTVSGEIHVVAISREGKAFLPTLGTVFQKGDLVYLVVLAASANRLKTLLGLA
;
A
#
# COMPACT_ATOMS: atom_id res chain seq x y z
N MET A 1 8.27 -6.74 17.57
CA MET A 1 8.92 -5.57 16.99
C MET A 1 8.60 -4.35 17.83
N ARG A 2 9.59 -3.46 18.05
CA ARG A 2 9.40 -2.18 18.76
C ARG A 2 9.29 -1.07 17.70
N THR A 3 8.25 -0.27 17.77
CA THR A 3 7.95 0.75 16.75
C THR A 3 7.60 2.08 17.41
N ILE A 4 8.14 3.18 16.86
CA ILE A 4 7.72 4.53 17.20
C ILE A 4 6.85 5.08 16.07
N ILE A 5 5.75 5.73 16.45
CA ILE A 5 4.86 6.44 15.52
C ILE A 5 4.85 7.91 15.93
N ILE A 6 5.25 8.80 15.03
CA ILE A 6 5.20 10.24 15.21
C ILE A 6 3.98 10.79 14.49
N GLY A 7 3.07 11.37 15.26
CA GLY A 7 1.77 11.85 14.81
C GLY A 7 0.62 10.86 15.14
N CYS A 8 -0.30 11.28 15.99
CA CYS A 8 -1.48 10.51 16.43
C CYS A 8 -2.77 10.96 15.74
N GLY A 9 -2.67 11.38 14.48
CA GLY A 9 -3.84 11.59 13.63
C GLY A 9 -4.56 10.29 13.30
N ARG A 10 -5.58 10.33 12.44
CA ARG A 10 -6.35 9.12 12.04
C ARG A 10 -5.47 7.97 11.58
N MET A 11 -4.45 8.26 10.78
CA MET A 11 -3.54 7.23 10.26
C MET A 11 -2.62 6.68 11.35
N GLY A 12 -2.03 7.56 12.17
CA GLY A 12 -1.11 7.16 13.24
C GLY A 12 -1.80 6.35 14.33
N ALA A 13 -2.96 6.80 14.80
CA ALA A 13 -3.76 6.07 15.79
C ALA A 13 -4.21 4.70 15.25
N GLY A 14 -4.69 4.64 14.00
CA GLY A 14 -5.09 3.38 13.37
C GLY A 14 -3.93 2.39 13.22
N LEU A 15 -2.75 2.87 12.81
CA LEU A 15 -1.54 2.05 12.73
C LEU A 15 -1.12 1.56 14.12
N ALA A 16 -1.12 2.45 15.13
CA ALA A 16 -0.76 2.11 16.50
C ALA A 16 -1.64 0.99 17.07
N GLN A 17 -2.96 1.12 16.91
CA GLN A 17 -3.92 0.11 17.35
C GLN A 17 -3.72 -1.22 16.61
N THR A 18 -3.45 -1.18 15.31
CA THR A 18 -3.23 -2.38 14.48
C THR A 18 -1.98 -3.13 14.95
N LEU A 19 -0.85 -2.43 15.07
CA LEU A 19 0.42 -3.04 15.51
C LEU A 19 0.33 -3.53 16.96
N SER A 20 -0.34 -2.79 17.85
CA SER A 20 -0.56 -3.20 19.24
C SER A 20 -1.37 -4.50 19.33
N ARG A 21 -2.44 -4.65 18.52
CA ARG A 21 -3.22 -5.90 18.43
C ARG A 21 -2.42 -7.08 17.89
N GLN A 22 -1.44 -6.82 17.04
CA GLN A 22 -0.51 -7.83 16.54
C GLN A 22 0.60 -8.20 17.55
N GLY A 23 0.58 -7.63 18.77
CA GLY A 23 1.53 -7.93 19.81
C GLY A 23 2.86 -7.16 19.70
N HIS A 24 2.91 -6.10 18.90
CA HIS A 24 4.10 -5.24 18.81
C HIS A 24 4.14 -4.21 19.94
N ALA A 25 5.34 -3.88 20.41
CA ALA A 25 5.54 -2.79 21.36
C ALA A 25 5.55 -1.45 20.61
N VAL A 26 4.52 -0.63 20.84
CA VAL A 26 4.31 0.63 20.10
C VAL A 26 4.42 1.81 21.05
N THR A 27 5.23 2.81 20.66
CA THR A 27 5.24 4.14 21.29
C THR A 27 4.71 5.15 20.29
N VAL A 28 3.74 5.96 20.71
CA VAL A 28 3.16 7.05 19.90
C VAL A 28 3.58 8.37 20.48
N VAL A 29 4.01 9.30 19.63
CA VAL A 29 4.37 10.67 20.00
C VAL A 29 3.49 11.65 19.23
N ASP A 30 2.84 12.56 19.93
CA ASP A 30 2.15 13.71 19.33
C ASP A 30 2.33 14.94 20.22
N LYS A 31 2.37 16.13 19.60
CA LYS A 31 2.43 17.41 20.30
C LYS A 31 1.10 17.82 20.94
N ASP A 32 0.00 17.25 20.44
CA ASP A 32 -1.36 17.53 20.89
C ASP A 32 -1.88 16.37 21.74
N PRO A 33 -2.07 16.58 23.06
CA PRO A 33 -2.59 15.55 23.96
C PRO A 33 -3.99 15.06 23.55
N ALA A 34 -4.85 15.91 22.98
CA ALA A 34 -6.16 15.50 22.49
C ALA A 34 -6.09 14.51 21.33
N SER A 35 -5.03 14.57 20.54
CA SER A 35 -4.77 13.58 19.49
C SER A 35 -4.42 12.22 20.06
N LEU A 36 -3.73 12.15 21.20
CA LEU A 36 -3.37 10.89 21.86
C LEU A 36 -4.59 10.15 22.43
N GLU A 37 -5.68 10.84 22.76
CA GLU A 37 -6.94 10.21 23.20
C GLU A 37 -7.54 9.27 22.14
N ARG A 38 -7.22 9.46 20.86
CA ARG A 38 -7.66 8.58 19.75
C ARG A 38 -7.15 7.15 19.86
N LEU A 39 -6.09 6.91 20.64
CA LEU A 39 -5.57 5.58 20.89
C LEU A 39 -6.60 4.70 21.63
N GLY A 40 -7.44 5.33 22.46
CA GLY A 40 -8.48 4.65 23.20
C GLY A 40 -7.97 3.72 24.33
N PRO A 41 -8.86 3.20 25.16
CA PRO A 41 -8.49 2.44 26.36
C PRO A 41 -7.92 1.04 26.06
N SER A 42 -8.10 0.54 24.86
CA SER A 42 -7.58 -0.78 24.45
C SER A 42 -6.13 -0.75 23.97
N PHE A 43 -5.54 0.42 23.79
CA PHE A 43 -4.15 0.56 23.36
C PHE A 43 -3.20 0.18 24.51
N LYS A 44 -2.35 -0.81 24.27
CA LYS A 44 -1.40 -1.35 25.27
C LYS A 44 0.02 -0.78 25.13
N GLY A 45 0.21 0.21 24.25
CA GLY A 45 1.51 0.85 24.03
C GLY A 45 1.73 2.06 24.93
N LYS A 46 2.79 2.82 24.61
CA LYS A 46 3.17 4.06 25.31
C LYS A 46 2.72 5.26 24.48
N ALA A 47 2.10 6.25 25.11
CA ALA A 47 1.82 7.56 24.53
C ALA A 47 2.73 8.61 25.19
N ILE A 48 3.32 9.48 24.38
CA ILE A 48 4.20 10.56 24.82
C ILE A 48 3.72 11.85 24.17
N GLU A 49 3.45 12.84 24.99
CA GLU A 49 3.22 14.21 24.52
C GLU A 49 4.58 14.86 24.23
N GLY A 50 4.72 15.43 23.02
CA GLY A 50 5.94 16.14 22.65
C GLY A 50 6.08 16.37 21.15
N VAL A 51 7.06 17.19 20.82
CA VAL A 51 7.41 17.51 19.43
C VAL A 51 8.23 16.37 18.83
N GLY A 52 7.72 15.75 17.74
CA GLY A 52 8.26 14.52 17.17
C GLY A 52 9.68 14.60 16.59
N PHE A 53 10.25 15.78 16.38
CA PHE A 53 11.65 15.98 15.98
C PHE A 53 12.54 16.48 17.11
N ASP A 54 11.99 16.64 18.32
CA ASP A 54 12.77 16.96 19.51
C ASP A 54 13.62 15.74 19.90
N ARG A 55 14.91 15.98 20.14
CA ARG A 55 15.86 14.92 20.47
C ARG A 55 15.53 14.23 21.80
N GLU A 56 15.14 15.00 22.81
CA GLU A 56 14.81 14.45 24.13
C GLU A 56 13.53 13.62 24.08
N VAL A 57 12.53 14.09 23.34
CA VAL A 57 11.29 13.35 23.11
C VAL A 57 11.56 12.04 22.37
N LEU A 58 12.39 12.04 21.33
CA LEU A 58 12.78 10.83 20.60
C LEU A 58 13.54 9.85 21.50
N LEU A 59 14.46 10.34 22.35
CA LEU A 59 15.18 9.51 23.32
C LEU A 59 14.22 8.91 24.36
N ALA A 60 13.29 9.71 24.89
CA ALA A 60 12.27 9.25 25.83
C ALA A 60 11.30 8.22 25.18
N ALA A 61 11.10 8.32 23.88
CA ALA A 61 10.37 7.32 23.09
C ALA A 61 11.18 6.03 22.83
N GLY A 62 12.49 6.05 23.11
CA GLY A 62 13.37 4.89 22.98
C GLY A 62 13.91 4.68 21.57
N VAL A 63 14.10 5.76 20.79
CA VAL A 63 14.49 5.72 19.37
C VAL A 63 15.76 4.92 19.09
N GLU A 64 16.69 4.85 20.03
CA GLU A 64 17.96 4.10 19.89
C GLU A 64 17.79 2.57 19.86
N LYS A 65 16.62 2.08 20.29
CA LYS A 65 16.37 0.63 20.46
C LYS A 65 15.15 0.13 19.71
N VAL A 66 14.65 0.91 18.74
CA VAL A 66 13.46 0.50 17.97
C VAL A 66 13.84 -0.18 16.67
N ASP A 67 12.95 -1.03 16.19
CA ASP A 67 13.09 -1.75 14.93
C ASP A 67 12.53 -0.94 13.74
N GLY A 68 11.66 0.05 14.04
CA GLY A 68 11.07 0.89 13.03
C GLY A 68 10.48 2.19 13.56
N LEU A 69 10.39 3.21 12.69
CA LEU A 69 9.76 4.49 12.98
C LEU A 69 8.89 4.90 11.80
N ALA A 70 7.66 5.37 12.11
CA ALA A 70 6.74 5.95 11.14
C ALA A 70 6.47 7.42 11.44
N ALA A 71 6.79 8.33 10.51
CA ALA A 71 6.50 9.75 10.59
C ALA A 71 5.20 10.05 9.82
N LEU A 72 4.11 10.33 10.55
CA LEU A 72 2.74 10.37 10.04
C LEU A 72 1.98 11.64 10.44
N THR A 73 2.70 12.73 10.76
CA THR A 73 2.07 14.02 11.07
C THR A 73 1.37 14.62 9.84
N ASP A 74 0.67 15.70 10.00
CA ASP A 74 0.01 16.46 8.92
C ASP A 74 0.96 17.36 8.11
N SER A 75 2.23 17.49 8.52
CA SER A 75 3.25 18.28 7.81
C SER A 75 4.29 17.40 7.14
N ASP A 76 4.42 17.53 5.82
CA ASP A 76 5.47 16.86 5.05
C ASP A 76 6.87 17.23 5.53
N GLU A 77 7.09 18.51 5.89
CA GLU A 77 8.37 19.02 6.35
C GLU A 77 8.78 18.36 7.68
N VAL A 78 7.86 18.30 8.65
CA VAL A 78 8.07 17.63 9.92
C VAL A 78 8.37 16.15 9.70
N ASN A 79 7.58 15.49 8.86
CA ASN A 79 7.76 14.06 8.58
C ASN A 79 9.12 13.76 7.94
N ILE A 80 9.59 14.63 7.03
CA ILE A 80 10.91 14.52 6.41
C ILE A 80 12.03 14.70 7.42
N VAL A 81 11.94 15.72 8.29
CA VAL A 81 12.93 15.97 9.33
C VAL A 81 13.02 14.79 10.29
N VAL A 82 11.89 14.33 10.80
CA VAL A 82 11.81 13.13 11.67
C VAL A 82 12.44 11.91 10.99
N ALA A 83 12.08 11.64 9.73
CA ALA A 83 12.59 10.49 9.00
C ALA A 83 14.11 10.56 8.81
N ARG A 84 14.65 11.75 8.53
CA ARG A 84 16.10 11.95 8.40
C ARG A 84 16.83 11.81 9.74
N LEU A 85 16.29 12.37 10.82
CA LEU A 85 16.85 12.18 12.15
C LEU A 85 16.86 10.69 12.52
N ALA A 86 15.75 9.99 12.32
CA ALA A 86 15.63 8.58 12.61
C ALA A 86 16.61 7.72 11.80
N SER A 87 16.73 7.98 10.48
CA SER A 87 17.56 7.17 9.59
C SER A 87 19.06 7.50 9.69
N GLN A 88 19.41 8.80 9.74
CA GLN A 88 20.81 9.24 9.62
C GLN A 88 21.51 9.39 10.99
N ILE A 89 20.79 9.86 12.00
CA ILE A 89 21.36 10.10 13.34
C ILE A 89 21.16 8.87 14.22
N PHE A 90 19.92 8.41 14.37
CA PHE A 90 19.60 7.27 15.25
C PHE A 90 19.74 5.90 14.57
N ARG A 91 19.94 5.87 13.23
CA ARG A 91 20.16 4.66 12.44
C ARG A 91 19.05 3.61 12.63
N VAL A 92 17.82 4.09 12.76
CA VAL A 92 16.65 3.21 12.86
C VAL A 92 16.55 2.36 11.59
N PRO A 93 16.45 1.01 11.68
CA PRO A 93 16.55 0.13 10.52
C PRO A 93 15.44 0.31 9.49
N ARG A 94 14.23 0.66 9.93
CA ARG A 94 13.06 0.84 9.05
C ARG A 94 12.40 2.17 9.35
N VAL A 95 12.46 3.09 8.41
CA VAL A 95 11.83 4.41 8.55
C VAL A 95 10.85 4.61 7.42
N VAL A 96 9.58 4.84 7.76
CA VAL A 96 8.51 5.13 6.81
C VAL A 96 8.03 6.56 7.01
N VAL A 97 7.88 7.29 5.91
CA VAL A 97 7.45 8.69 5.94
C VAL A 97 6.19 8.89 5.10
N ARG A 98 5.18 9.50 5.72
CA ARG A 98 3.99 9.96 5.01
C ARG A 98 4.27 11.29 4.33
N LEU A 99 3.93 11.40 3.05
CA LEU A 99 4.01 12.64 2.29
C LEU A 99 2.69 12.87 1.55
N HIS A 100 2.17 14.09 1.62
CA HIS A 100 0.95 14.49 0.93
C HIS A 100 1.23 14.84 -0.52
N ASP A 101 2.36 15.52 -0.78
CA ASP A 101 2.79 15.88 -2.14
C ASP A 101 3.49 14.69 -2.81
N PRO A 102 2.90 14.11 -3.88
CA PRO A 102 3.50 12.99 -4.59
C PRO A 102 4.86 13.31 -5.21
N ARG A 103 5.12 14.58 -5.58
CA ARG A 103 6.43 15.01 -6.12
C ARG A 103 7.51 14.90 -5.06
N LYS A 104 7.22 15.31 -3.82
CA LYS A 104 8.12 15.12 -2.68
C LYS A 104 8.32 13.63 -2.40
N ALA A 105 7.27 12.83 -2.44
CA ALA A 105 7.37 11.39 -2.23
C ALA A 105 8.37 10.72 -3.19
N ASP A 106 8.34 11.09 -4.47
CA ASP A 106 9.27 10.54 -5.47
C ASP A 106 10.72 10.99 -5.24
N ILE A 107 10.93 12.28 -4.90
CA ILE A 107 12.26 12.81 -4.58
C ILE A 107 12.86 12.06 -3.38
N TYR A 108 12.12 11.97 -2.27
CA TYR A 108 12.63 11.36 -1.05
C TYR A 108 12.76 9.84 -1.13
N ARG A 109 11.97 9.18 -1.98
CA ARG A 109 12.17 7.75 -2.30
C ARG A 109 13.50 7.52 -3.00
N ARG A 110 13.88 8.38 -3.97
CA ARG A 110 15.20 8.33 -4.63
C ARG A 110 16.35 8.61 -3.67
N LEU A 111 16.10 9.36 -2.59
CA LEU A 111 17.05 9.60 -1.49
C LEU A 111 17.06 8.49 -0.44
N GLY A 112 16.39 7.36 -0.69
CA GLY A 112 16.44 6.17 0.15
C GLY A 112 15.42 6.12 1.29
N LEU A 113 14.46 7.06 1.37
CA LEU A 113 13.38 6.99 2.35
C LEU A 113 12.21 6.15 1.82
N GLN A 114 11.64 5.31 2.67
CA GLN A 114 10.39 4.61 2.34
C GLN A 114 9.21 5.58 2.49
N THR A 115 8.62 5.99 1.38
CA THR A 115 7.55 6.99 1.36
C THR A 115 6.18 6.36 1.12
N VAL A 116 5.16 6.91 1.79
CA VAL A 116 3.75 6.56 1.59
C VAL A 116 2.98 7.84 1.27
N ALA A 117 2.23 7.85 0.16
CA ALA A 117 1.38 8.95 -0.29
C ALA A 117 -0.11 8.49 -0.31
N PRO A 118 -0.81 8.48 0.83
CA PRO A 118 -2.15 7.88 0.94
C PRO A 118 -3.20 8.57 0.09
N ILE A 119 -3.09 9.88 -0.10
CA ILE A 119 -4.04 10.67 -0.91
C ILE A 119 -3.96 10.23 -2.37
N THR A 120 -2.77 10.10 -2.93
CA THR A 120 -2.58 9.66 -4.32
C THR A 120 -3.16 8.26 -4.55
N TRP A 121 -2.93 7.35 -3.58
CA TRP A 121 -3.51 6.01 -3.62
C TRP A 121 -5.05 6.07 -3.55
N GLY A 122 -5.61 6.87 -2.62
CA GLY A 122 -7.06 7.02 -2.47
C GLY A 122 -7.72 7.65 -3.70
N ILE A 123 -7.11 8.68 -4.31
CA ILE A 123 -7.62 9.29 -5.55
C ILE A 123 -7.71 8.24 -6.65
N ARG A 124 -6.66 7.43 -6.84
CA ARG A 124 -6.66 6.37 -7.85
C ARG A 124 -7.76 5.36 -7.59
N GLN A 125 -7.89 4.88 -6.35
CA GLN A 125 -8.93 3.92 -5.97
C GLN A 125 -10.35 4.45 -6.23
N VAL A 126 -10.60 5.73 -5.90
CA VAL A 126 -11.90 6.37 -6.18
C VAL A 126 -12.13 6.53 -7.68
N ALA A 127 -11.10 6.94 -8.43
CA ALA A 127 -11.21 7.06 -9.89
C ALA A 127 -11.51 5.71 -10.55
N ASP A 128 -10.85 4.63 -10.11
CA ASP A 128 -11.08 3.27 -10.61
C ASP A 128 -12.53 2.81 -10.32
N LEU A 129 -13.03 3.07 -9.11
CA LEU A 129 -14.41 2.74 -8.74
C LEU A 129 -15.47 3.56 -9.50
N LEU A 130 -15.18 4.82 -9.82
CA LEU A 130 -16.09 5.69 -10.58
C LEU A 130 -16.07 5.42 -12.08
N SER A 131 -14.92 5.01 -12.62
CA SER A 131 -14.77 4.82 -14.07
C SER A 131 -15.40 3.54 -14.59
N TYR A 132 -16.07 2.75 -13.73
CA TYR A 132 -16.75 1.49 -14.06
C TYR A 132 -15.97 0.70 -15.12
N SER A 133 -14.77 0.27 -14.77
CA SER A 133 -14.04 -0.65 -15.64
C SER A 133 -14.56 -2.05 -15.37
N PRO A 134 -15.00 -2.79 -16.38
CA PRO A 134 -15.37 -4.22 -16.21
C PRO A 134 -14.16 -5.08 -15.83
N LEU A 135 -13.02 -4.46 -15.61
CA LEU A 135 -11.76 -5.09 -15.19
C LEU A 135 -11.48 -4.68 -13.74
N ASP A 136 -11.73 -5.55 -12.79
CA ASP A 136 -11.39 -5.33 -11.38
C ASP A 136 -9.88 -5.26 -11.20
N THR A 137 -9.36 -4.05 -11.07
CA THR A 137 -7.92 -3.85 -10.78
C THR A 137 -7.64 -4.16 -9.31
N ILE A 138 -6.93 -5.27 -9.08
CA ILE A 138 -6.55 -5.72 -7.73
C ILE A 138 -5.32 -4.97 -7.24
N LEU A 139 -4.34 -4.76 -8.11
CA LEU A 139 -3.05 -4.19 -7.78
C LEU A 139 -2.45 -3.45 -8.97
N SER A 140 -1.94 -2.23 -8.72
CA SER A 140 -1.13 -1.50 -9.69
C SER A 140 0.35 -1.67 -9.36
N LEU A 141 1.15 -2.02 -10.36
CA LEU A 141 2.59 -2.22 -10.27
C LEU A 141 3.32 -1.00 -10.85
N GLY A 142 4.48 -0.70 -10.27
CA GLY A 142 5.25 0.49 -10.63
C GLY A 142 4.51 1.78 -10.27
N SER A 143 4.56 2.78 -11.15
CA SER A 143 3.78 4.03 -11.02
C SER A 143 2.41 3.92 -11.72
N GLY A 144 1.94 2.69 -12.00
CA GLY A 144 0.68 2.41 -12.70
C GLY A 144 0.87 2.00 -14.17
N GLU A 145 2.10 1.68 -14.56
CA GLU A 145 2.39 1.19 -15.91
C GLU A 145 1.79 -0.18 -16.19
N SER A 146 1.65 -1.01 -15.16
CA SER A 146 1.05 -2.35 -15.26
C SER A 146 0.03 -2.56 -14.14
N ASN A 147 -1.05 -3.26 -14.44
CA ASN A 147 -2.09 -3.58 -13.49
C ASN A 147 -2.31 -5.09 -13.41
N VAL A 148 -2.54 -5.58 -12.19
CA VAL A 148 -3.09 -6.92 -11.98
C VAL A 148 -4.61 -6.77 -11.94
N VAL A 149 -5.30 -7.44 -12.85
CA VAL A 149 -6.77 -7.42 -12.93
C VAL A 149 -7.33 -8.82 -12.69
N ALA A 150 -8.51 -8.89 -12.08
CA ALA A 150 -9.29 -10.12 -12.00
C ALA A 150 -10.54 -9.98 -12.85
N ILE A 151 -10.85 -11.02 -13.58
CA ILE A 151 -12.06 -11.08 -14.40
C ILE A 151 -12.69 -12.46 -14.27
N GLU A 152 -14.00 -12.50 -14.18
CA GLU A 152 -14.73 -13.74 -14.44
C GLU A 152 -14.75 -14.00 -15.94
N ILE A 153 -14.43 -15.23 -16.35
CA ILE A 153 -14.35 -15.57 -17.78
C ILE A 153 -15.71 -15.41 -18.43
N PRO A 154 -15.82 -14.54 -19.47
CA PRO A 154 -17.03 -14.42 -20.28
C PRO A 154 -17.36 -15.73 -20.99
N LEU A 155 -18.65 -15.98 -21.24
CA LEU A 155 -19.10 -17.18 -21.98
C LEU A 155 -18.43 -17.35 -23.34
N LEU A 156 -18.07 -16.24 -23.99
CA LEU A 156 -17.36 -16.20 -25.27
C LEU A 156 -16.00 -16.93 -25.22
N LEU A 157 -15.35 -16.93 -24.04
CA LEU A 157 -14.02 -17.51 -23.86
C LEU A 157 -14.04 -18.90 -23.21
N VAL A 158 -15.19 -19.36 -22.76
CA VAL A 158 -15.33 -20.73 -22.22
C VAL A 158 -14.99 -21.75 -23.32
N GLY A 159 -14.11 -22.69 -23.01
CA GLY A 159 -13.58 -23.68 -23.98
C GLY A 159 -12.36 -23.18 -24.77
N ARG A 160 -11.99 -21.90 -24.67
CA ARG A 160 -10.78 -21.35 -25.28
C ARG A 160 -9.59 -21.50 -24.34
N THR A 161 -8.39 -21.29 -24.85
CA THR A 161 -7.14 -21.46 -24.10
C THR A 161 -6.60 -20.16 -23.54
N ALA A 162 -5.79 -20.22 -22.47
CA ALA A 162 -5.13 -19.07 -21.89
C ALA A 162 -4.24 -18.33 -22.91
N LYS A 163 -3.75 -19.00 -23.96
CA LYS A 163 -3.01 -18.39 -25.06
C LYS A 163 -3.82 -17.29 -25.75
N GLU A 164 -5.13 -17.41 -25.86
CA GLU A 164 -5.98 -16.45 -26.57
C GLU A 164 -6.17 -15.13 -25.81
N LEU A 165 -5.95 -15.15 -24.48
CA LEU A 165 -5.89 -13.92 -23.65
C LEU A 165 -4.45 -13.44 -23.40
N THR A 166 -3.44 -14.15 -23.90
CA THR A 166 -2.04 -13.78 -23.68
C THR A 166 -1.51 -13.03 -24.89
N VAL A 167 -1.04 -11.81 -24.68
CA VAL A 167 -0.35 -10.98 -25.67
C VAL A 167 1.05 -10.69 -25.15
N SER A 168 2.07 -11.18 -25.86
CA SER A 168 3.47 -11.05 -25.44
C SER A 168 3.85 -9.60 -25.18
N GLY A 169 4.39 -9.34 -23.98
CA GLY A 169 4.80 -8.00 -23.56
C GLY A 169 3.66 -7.04 -23.16
N GLU A 170 2.39 -7.44 -23.26
CA GLU A 170 1.26 -6.56 -22.99
C GLU A 170 0.24 -7.14 -21.99
N ILE A 171 -0.18 -8.42 -22.20
CA ILE A 171 -1.21 -9.08 -21.42
C ILE A 171 -0.75 -10.50 -21.11
N HIS A 172 -0.77 -10.87 -19.84
CA HIS A 172 -0.36 -12.20 -19.42
C HIS A 172 -1.30 -12.79 -18.37
N VAL A 173 -1.79 -14.01 -18.60
CA VAL A 173 -2.58 -14.75 -17.62
C VAL A 173 -1.63 -15.34 -16.59
N VAL A 174 -1.78 -14.92 -15.32
CA VAL A 174 -0.85 -15.31 -14.24
C VAL A 174 -1.41 -16.36 -13.30
N ALA A 175 -2.74 -16.37 -13.10
CA ALA A 175 -3.38 -17.38 -12.27
C ALA A 175 -4.86 -17.58 -12.70
N ILE A 176 -5.42 -18.73 -12.36
CA ILE A 176 -6.85 -19.01 -12.50
C ILE A 176 -7.34 -19.57 -11.17
N SER A 177 -8.46 -19.04 -10.66
CA SER A 177 -9.18 -19.61 -9.54
C SER A 177 -10.42 -20.34 -10.08
N ARG A 178 -10.50 -21.63 -9.80
CA ARG A 178 -11.61 -22.52 -10.19
C ARG A 178 -12.15 -23.19 -8.94
N GLU A 179 -13.44 -23.06 -8.66
CA GLU A 179 -14.07 -23.62 -7.45
C GLU A 179 -13.33 -23.25 -6.16
N GLY A 180 -12.84 -22.01 -6.07
CA GLY A 180 -12.13 -21.49 -4.91
C GLY A 180 -10.67 -21.96 -4.78
N LYS A 181 -10.13 -22.74 -5.73
CA LYS A 181 -8.73 -23.17 -5.77
C LYS A 181 -7.97 -22.45 -6.87
N ALA A 182 -6.90 -21.75 -6.49
CA ALA A 182 -6.03 -21.06 -7.43
C ALA A 182 -4.89 -21.95 -7.91
N PHE A 183 -4.57 -21.86 -9.23
CA PHE A 183 -3.45 -22.55 -9.85
C PHE A 183 -2.80 -21.69 -10.94
N LEU A 184 -1.57 -22.03 -11.31
CA LEU A 184 -0.85 -21.37 -12.39
C LEU A 184 -1.17 -22.06 -13.71
N PRO A 185 -1.74 -21.34 -14.70
CA PRO A 185 -2.07 -21.93 -15.98
C PRO A 185 -0.85 -22.07 -16.89
N THR A 186 -0.94 -23.01 -17.82
CA THR A 186 -0.11 -22.99 -19.03
C THR A 186 -0.85 -22.32 -20.17
N LEU A 187 -0.18 -22.00 -21.27
CA LEU A 187 -0.83 -21.43 -22.45
C LEU A 187 -1.94 -22.33 -23.03
N GLY A 188 -1.84 -23.65 -22.82
CA GLY A 188 -2.85 -24.63 -23.25
C GLY A 188 -3.99 -24.84 -22.25
N THR A 189 -3.98 -24.18 -21.10
CA THR A 189 -5.05 -24.32 -20.11
C THR A 189 -6.37 -23.79 -20.67
N VAL A 190 -7.39 -24.63 -20.65
CA VAL A 190 -8.73 -24.30 -21.17
C VAL A 190 -9.56 -23.64 -20.08
N PHE A 191 -10.18 -22.50 -20.40
CA PHE A 191 -11.09 -21.79 -19.52
C PHE A 191 -12.42 -22.53 -19.35
N GLN A 192 -12.94 -22.51 -18.13
CA GLN A 192 -14.24 -23.07 -17.77
C GLN A 192 -15.17 -21.96 -17.26
N LYS A 193 -16.47 -22.23 -17.34
CA LYS A 193 -17.48 -21.32 -16.79
C LYS A 193 -17.26 -21.13 -15.28
N GLY A 194 -17.24 -19.87 -14.84
CA GLY A 194 -17.00 -19.51 -13.43
C GLY A 194 -15.53 -19.44 -13.04
N ASP A 195 -14.58 -19.60 -13.99
CA ASP A 195 -13.17 -19.30 -13.73
C ASP A 195 -12.99 -17.81 -13.45
N LEU A 196 -12.34 -17.50 -12.33
CA LEU A 196 -11.82 -16.16 -12.05
C LEU A 196 -10.36 -16.11 -12.50
N VAL A 197 -10.08 -15.32 -13.52
CA VAL A 197 -8.76 -15.24 -14.16
C VAL A 197 -8.04 -13.97 -13.74
N TYR A 198 -6.80 -14.13 -13.30
CA TYR A 198 -5.91 -13.05 -12.93
C TYR A 198 -4.93 -12.78 -14.06
N LEU A 199 -4.87 -11.52 -14.51
CA LEU A 199 -3.99 -11.09 -15.60
C LEU A 199 -3.11 -9.93 -15.14
N VAL A 200 -1.87 -9.89 -15.66
CA VAL A 200 -1.05 -8.66 -15.66
C VAL A 200 -1.22 -7.99 -17.02
N VAL A 201 -1.56 -6.70 -16.99
CA VAL A 201 -1.90 -5.94 -18.19
C VAL A 201 -1.17 -4.60 -18.16
N LEU A 202 -0.49 -4.23 -19.24
CA LEU A 202 0.00 -2.86 -19.40
C LEU A 202 -1.17 -1.89 -19.44
N ALA A 203 -1.06 -0.75 -18.76
CA ALA A 203 -2.12 0.26 -18.74
C ALA A 203 -2.53 0.71 -20.17
N ALA A 204 -1.55 0.83 -21.08
CA ALA A 204 -1.78 1.16 -22.48
C ALA A 204 -2.58 0.09 -23.23
N SER A 205 -2.59 -1.15 -22.76
CA SER A 205 -3.24 -2.30 -23.43
C SER A 205 -4.60 -2.67 -22.81
N ALA A 206 -5.12 -1.86 -21.87
CA ALA A 206 -6.40 -2.12 -21.22
C ALA A 206 -7.57 -2.20 -22.22
N ASN A 207 -7.61 -1.35 -23.23
CA ASN A 207 -8.64 -1.38 -24.27
C ASN A 207 -8.54 -2.64 -25.15
N ARG A 208 -7.33 -3.12 -25.42
CA ARG A 208 -7.10 -4.36 -26.13
C ARG A 208 -7.64 -5.55 -25.35
N LEU A 209 -7.43 -5.57 -24.03
CA LEU A 209 -8.02 -6.60 -23.18
C LEU A 209 -9.53 -6.57 -23.23
N LYS A 210 -10.19 -5.38 -23.17
CA LYS A 210 -11.65 -5.26 -23.31
C LYS A 210 -12.15 -5.88 -24.60
N THR A 211 -11.47 -5.61 -25.71
CA THR A 211 -11.81 -6.18 -27.01
C THR A 211 -11.69 -7.71 -27.01
N LEU A 212 -10.61 -8.26 -26.43
CA LEU A 212 -10.43 -9.72 -26.32
C LEU A 212 -11.52 -10.39 -25.45
N LEU A 213 -12.04 -9.66 -24.47
CA LEU A 213 -13.12 -10.12 -23.58
C LEU A 213 -14.52 -9.95 -24.18
N GLY A 214 -14.64 -9.28 -25.35
CA GLY A 214 -15.93 -8.94 -25.93
C GLY A 214 -16.70 -7.86 -25.15
N LEU A 215 -15.98 -6.98 -24.46
CA LEU A 215 -16.52 -5.88 -23.63
C LEU A 215 -16.38 -4.50 -24.31
N ALA A 216 -15.96 -4.47 -25.57
CA ALA A 216 -15.79 -3.25 -26.38
C ALA A 216 -17.06 -2.90 -27.15
#